data_1141f5e6e102203ef5f311fb7729e5e6
#
_entry.id   1141f5e6e102203ef5f311fb7729e5e6
#
_cell.length_a   1.000
_cell.length_b   1.000
_cell.length_c   1.000
_cell.angle_alpha   90.00
_cell.angle_beta   90.00
_cell.angle_gamma   90.00
#
_symmetry.space_group_name_H-M   'P 1'
#
loop_
_entity.id
_entity.type
_entity.pdbx_description
1 polymer ?
#
loop_
_entity_poly.entity_id
_entity_poly.type
_entity_poly.pdbx_seq_one_letter_code
_entity_poly.pdbx_strand_id
1 'polypeptide(L)'
;AVDQEGGRVLRLRRPWTEWPPLRALGRTGSEDLAARMGRGLARELLACGICFDLAPVMDVDTNPDNPVIGDRSFGDDPDLVGRMGAAMIQAMQSAGLAACAKHFPGHGDTTVDSHHDLPVVAHVRSRLEDVELRPFRAAIAGGVASIMTAHVLVPELDEELPASMSRPTVTGLLREAMGFRGVVVADDLEMKAVAERWPMGEVAVRAASAGVDLIPICSRHDLQVEAAEALVHAVEDERISWKAMESSLSRIRRLKEAFVLPYRDPDPRQARAEAGGSEQLELAQEIAERGGGVPA
;
A
#
# COMPACT_ATOMS: atom_id res chain seq x y z
N ALA A 1 8.83 4.49 6.52
CA ALA A 1 7.94 4.35 5.36
C ALA A 1 7.35 5.70 4.97
N VAL A 2 6.91 5.83 3.75
CA VAL A 2 6.32 7.06 3.21
C VAL A 2 5.25 6.71 2.18
N ASP A 3 4.30 7.63 1.92
CA ASP A 3 3.41 7.59 0.76
C ASP A 3 3.98 8.52 -0.33
N GLN A 4 4.65 7.94 -1.29
CA GLN A 4 5.22 8.65 -2.44
C GLN A 4 4.67 8.04 -3.73
N GLU A 5 3.36 8.21 -3.97
CA GLU A 5 2.65 7.56 -5.07
C GLU A 5 2.85 8.25 -6.43
N GLY A 6 3.00 9.56 -6.40
CA GLY A 6 2.85 10.45 -7.53
C GLY A 6 1.55 11.27 -7.47
N GLY A 7 1.41 12.25 -8.36
CA GLY A 7 0.24 13.11 -8.42
C GLY A 7 -0.03 13.87 -7.12
N ARG A 8 -1.25 13.74 -6.61
CA ARG A 8 -1.67 14.43 -5.38
C ARG A 8 -1.09 13.84 -4.08
N VAL A 9 -0.60 12.59 -4.11
CA VAL A 9 -0.03 11.90 -2.94
C VAL A 9 1.50 11.87 -3.05
N LEU A 10 2.11 12.96 -2.62
CA LEU A 10 3.55 13.18 -2.55
C LEU A 10 3.92 13.78 -1.21
N ARG A 11 4.92 13.19 -0.52
CA ARG A 11 5.53 13.77 0.71
C ARG A 11 6.81 14.52 0.38
N LEU A 12 7.64 13.98 -0.51
CA LEU A 12 8.79 14.68 -1.07
C LEU A 12 8.32 15.51 -2.27
N ARG A 13 8.38 16.83 -2.12
CA ARG A 13 8.06 17.82 -3.15
C ARG A 13 9.33 18.59 -3.52
N ARG A 14 9.26 19.57 -4.40
CA ARG A 14 10.42 20.36 -4.83
C ARG A 14 11.38 20.63 -3.68
N PRO A 15 12.67 20.38 -3.85
CA PRO A 15 13.38 20.15 -5.14
C PRO A 15 13.35 18.71 -5.67
N TRP A 16 12.66 17.76 -5.02
CA TRP A 16 12.45 16.41 -5.52
C TRP A 16 11.52 16.38 -6.72
N THR A 17 11.55 15.28 -7.48
CA THR A 17 10.69 15.12 -8.65
C THR A 17 9.21 15.04 -8.20
N GLU A 18 8.38 15.92 -8.76
CA GLU A 18 6.94 15.82 -8.63
C GLU A 18 6.42 14.84 -9.70
N TRP A 19 6.41 13.58 -9.34
CA TRP A 19 5.98 12.50 -10.23
C TRP A 19 4.50 12.65 -10.61
N PRO A 20 4.13 12.42 -11.89
CA PRO A 20 2.73 12.47 -12.32
C PRO A 20 1.89 11.38 -11.64
N PRO A 21 0.54 11.51 -11.62
CA PRO A 21 -0.34 10.49 -11.08
C PRO A 21 -0.25 9.18 -11.87
N LEU A 22 -0.50 8.05 -11.23
CA LEU A 22 -0.45 6.73 -11.88
C LEU A 22 -1.44 6.61 -13.05
N ARG A 23 -2.53 7.38 -13.06
CA ARG A 23 -3.46 7.48 -14.19
C ARG A 23 -2.78 7.97 -15.47
N ALA A 24 -1.89 8.96 -15.38
CA ALA A 24 -1.12 9.41 -16.53
C ALA A 24 -0.21 8.30 -17.05
N LEU A 25 0.45 7.58 -16.13
CA LEU A 25 1.28 6.44 -16.47
C LEU A 25 0.46 5.29 -17.09
N GLY A 26 -0.69 4.96 -16.53
CA GLY A 26 -1.62 3.95 -17.06
C GLY A 26 -2.07 4.24 -18.48
N ARG A 27 -2.39 5.50 -18.80
CA ARG A 27 -2.77 5.92 -20.15
C ARG A 27 -1.66 5.68 -21.20
N THR A 28 -0.40 5.61 -20.79
CA THR A 28 0.70 5.28 -21.71
C THR A 28 0.71 3.80 -22.08
N GLY A 29 0.15 2.92 -21.25
CA GLY A 29 0.20 1.47 -21.38
C GLY A 29 1.61 0.88 -21.32
N SER A 30 2.62 1.68 -20.93
CA SER A 30 4.04 1.31 -21.00
C SER A 30 4.58 0.79 -19.68
N GLU A 31 4.76 -0.52 -19.58
CA GLU A 31 5.41 -1.18 -18.44
C GLU A 31 6.85 -0.69 -18.24
N ASP A 32 7.56 -0.33 -19.34
CA ASP A 32 8.90 0.26 -19.25
C ASP A 32 8.87 1.61 -18.52
N LEU A 33 7.91 2.49 -18.84
CA LEU A 33 7.77 3.76 -18.13
C LEU A 33 7.42 3.54 -16.65
N ALA A 34 6.57 2.54 -16.34
CA ALA A 34 6.26 2.19 -14.97
C ALA A 34 7.51 1.71 -14.20
N ALA A 35 8.32 0.87 -14.82
CA ALA A 35 9.57 0.40 -14.25
C ALA A 35 10.60 1.55 -14.08
N ARG A 36 10.70 2.46 -15.04
CA ARG A 36 11.59 3.64 -14.96
C ARG A 36 11.15 4.58 -13.84
N MET A 37 9.85 4.86 -13.71
CA MET A 37 9.31 5.67 -12.60
C MET A 37 9.59 5.00 -11.25
N GLY A 38 9.38 3.69 -11.14
CA GLY A 38 9.69 2.93 -9.91
C GLY A 38 11.17 3.03 -9.52
N ARG A 39 12.10 2.96 -10.49
CA ARG A 39 13.52 3.17 -10.22
C ARG A 39 13.84 4.61 -9.80
N GLY A 40 13.19 5.60 -10.42
CA GLY A 40 13.36 7.01 -10.08
C GLY A 40 12.90 7.29 -8.64
N LEU A 41 11.72 6.82 -8.25
CA LEU A 41 11.22 6.88 -6.87
C LEU A 41 12.21 6.22 -5.89
N ALA A 42 12.70 5.03 -6.22
CA ALA A 42 13.64 4.33 -5.36
C ALA A 42 14.94 5.11 -5.14
N ARG A 43 15.50 5.71 -6.20
CA ARG A 43 16.72 6.53 -6.09
C ARG A 43 16.54 7.71 -5.15
N GLU A 44 15.45 8.46 -5.33
CA GLU A 44 15.17 9.65 -4.51
C GLU A 44 14.89 9.28 -3.05
N LEU A 45 14.05 8.27 -2.80
CA LEU A 45 13.69 7.85 -1.44
C LEU A 45 14.87 7.25 -0.68
N LEU A 46 15.65 6.37 -1.31
CA LEU A 46 16.82 5.77 -0.70
C LEU A 46 17.90 6.82 -0.38
N ALA A 47 18.06 7.84 -1.24
CA ALA A 47 18.97 8.96 -0.96
C ALA A 47 18.55 9.75 0.29
N CYS A 48 17.26 9.74 0.65
CA CYS A 48 16.74 10.30 1.90
C CYS A 48 16.80 9.33 3.08
N GLY A 49 17.30 8.11 2.91
CA GLY A 49 17.27 7.06 3.94
C GLY A 49 15.89 6.41 4.13
N ILE A 50 14.96 6.60 3.20
CA ILE A 50 13.64 5.99 3.21
C ILE A 50 13.70 4.68 2.43
N CYS A 51 13.51 3.55 3.12
CA CYS A 51 13.68 2.21 2.56
C CYS A 51 12.34 1.50 2.24
N PHE A 52 11.21 2.14 2.51
CA PHE A 52 9.89 1.54 2.33
C PHE A 52 8.89 2.59 1.84
N ASP A 53 8.34 2.37 0.64
CA ASP A 53 7.29 3.20 0.07
C ASP A 53 5.96 2.46 0.11
N LEU A 54 4.93 3.14 0.60
CA LEU A 54 3.55 2.65 0.63
C LEU A 54 2.89 2.89 -0.74
N ALA A 55 3.50 2.33 -1.78
CA ALA A 55 3.13 2.41 -3.19
C ALA A 55 3.55 1.13 -3.93
N PRO A 56 2.93 0.82 -5.09
CA PRO A 56 1.89 1.55 -5.81
C PRO A 56 0.46 1.21 -5.38
N VAL A 57 -0.48 2.08 -5.79
CA VAL A 57 -1.91 1.78 -5.74
C VAL A 57 -2.26 0.75 -6.80
N MET A 58 -2.90 -0.35 -6.37
CA MET A 58 -3.33 -1.48 -7.21
C MET A 58 -4.85 -1.55 -7.35
N ASP A 59 -5.56 -0.54 -6.86
CA ASP A 59 -7.02 -0.44 -7.00
C ASP A 59 -7.41 -0.22 -8.45
N VAL A 60 -8.47 -0.91 -8.89
CA VAL A 60 -9.07 -0.74 -10.23
C VAL A 60 -10.17 0.31 -10.14
N ASP A 61 -10.01 1.44 -10.82
CA ASP A 61 -10.92 2.59 -10.73
C ASP A 61 -12.16 2.38 -11.60
N THR A 62 -13.06 1.51 -11.15
CA THR A 62 -14.29 1.16 -11.86
C THR A 62 -15.45 2.11 -11.58
N ASN A 63 -15.35 2.93 -10.54
CA ASN A 63 -16.32 3.96 -10.21
C ASN A 63 -15.75 5.36 -10.48
N PRO A 64 -16.20 6.07 -11.54
CA PRO A 64 -15.72 7.40 -11.88
C PRO A 64 -16.00 8.45 -10.78
N ASP A 65 -16.96 8.17 -9.90
CA ASP A 65 -17.33 9.05 -8.78
C ASP A 65 -16.58 8.70 -7.48
N ASN A 66 -15.57 7.81 -7.55
CA ASN A 66 -14.79 7.44 -6.39
C ASN A 66 -13.98 8.64 -5.86
N PRO A 67 -14.22 9.10 -4.61
CA PRO A 67 -13.59 10.30 -4.08
C PRO A 67 -12.13 10.10 -3.66
N VAL A 68 -11.68 8.84 -3.50
CA VAL A 68 -10.40 8.50 -2.86
C VAL A 68 -9.36 8.08 -3.88
N ILE A 69 -9.71 7.20 -4.80
CA ILE A 69 -8.77 6.57 -5.73
C ILE A 69 -8.59 7.42 -6.97
N GLY A 70 -9.54 7.47 -7.87
CA GLY A 70 -9.47 8.31 -9.06
C GLY A 70 -8.12 8.21 -9.80
N ASP A 71 -7.42 9.33 -9.93
CA ASP A 71 -6.13 9.44 -10.62
C ASP A 71 -4.94 8.75 -9.93
N ARG A 72 -5.12 8.28 -8.69
CA ARG A 72 -4.13 7.44 -8.00
C ARG A 72 -4.05 6.04 -8.58
N SER A 73 -5.10 5.54 -9.27
CA SER A 73 -5.08 4.27 -9.98
C SER A 73 -4.43 4.39 -11.36
N PHE A 74 -3.83 3.31 -11.86
CA PHE A 74 -3.38 3.23 -13.26
C PHE A 74 -4.55 3.25 -14.26
N GLY A 75 -5.74 2.74 -13.89
CA GLY A 75 -6.90 2.68 -14.77
C GLY A 75 -8.07 1.86 -14.24
N ASP A 76 -9.00 1.59 -15.13
CA ASP A 76 -10.21 0.80 -14.91
C ASP A 76 -10.13 -0.63 -15.49
N ASP A 77 -9.03 -0.95 -16.18
CA ASP A 77 -8.73 -2.31 -16.65
C ASP A 77 -7.86 -3.05 -15.63
N PRO A 78 -8.35 -4.13 -15.00
CA PRO A 78 -7.61 -4.87 -13.98
C PRO A 78 -6.32 -5.52 -14.50
N ASP A 79 -6.26 -5.89 -15.77
CA ASP A 79 -5.04 -6.45 -16.36
C ASP A 79 -3.98 -5.38 -16.59
N LEU A 80 -4.38 -4.19 -17.02
CA LEU A 80 -3.49 -3.03 -17.13
C LEU A 80 -2.90 -2.67 -15.75
N VAL A 81 -3.78 -2.50 -14.74
CA VAL A 81 -3.36 -2.17 -13.36
C VAL A 81 -2.37 -3.21 -12.85
N GLY A 82 -2.68 -4.51 -13.07
CA GLY A 82 -1.82 -5.62 -12.67
C GLY A 82 -0.43 -5.57 -13.30
N ARG A 83 -0.34 -5.40 -14.63
CA ARG A 83 0.95 -5.36 -15.35
C ARG A 83 1.78 -4.13 -14.98
N MET A 84 1.14 -2.95 -15.00
CA MET A 84 1.84 -1.70 -14.70
C MET A 84 2.35 -1.68 -13.25
N GLY A 85 1.50 -2.08 -12.30
CA GLY A 85 1.88 -2.15 -10.90
C GLY A 85 2.96 -3.18 -10.62
N ALA A 86 2.89 -4.38 -11.21
CA ALA A 86 3.93 -5.39 -11.06
C ALA A 86 5.29 -4.92 -11.62
N ALA A 87 5.31 -4.26 -12.78
CA ALA A 87 6.54 -3.71 -13.37
C ALA A 87 7.16 -2.63 -12.46
N MET A 88 6.34 -1.74 -11.90
CA MET A 88 6.78 -0.71 -10.96
C MET A 88 7.32 -1.33 -9.66
N ILE A 89 6.60 -2.26 -9.04
CA ILE A 89 7.01 -2.98 -7.81
C ILE A 89 8.37 -3.66 -8.01
N GLN A 90 8.52 -4.42 -9.10
CA GLN A 90 9.78 -5.12 -9.39
C GLN A 90 10.95 -4.15 -9.54
N ALA A 91 10.74 -3.01 -10.20
CA ALA A 91 11.75 -2.00 -10.39
C ALA A 91 12.16 -1.31 -9.07
N MET A 92 11.18 -0.94 -8.22
CA MET A 92 11.42 -0.39 -6.88
C MET A 92 12.25 -1.37 -6.04
N GLN A 93 11.82 -2.62 -5.96
CA GLN A 93 12.46 -3.64 -5.12
C GLN A 93 13.84 -4.06 -5.63
N SER A 94 14.03 -4.15 -6.94
CA SER A 94 15.34 -4.39 -7.54
C SER A 94 16.34 -3.26 -7.27
N ALA A 95 15.85 -2.03 -7.05
CA ALA A 95 16.67 -0.89 -6.65
C ALA A 95 16.92 -0.82 -5.12
N GLY A 96 16.31 -1.72 -4.32
CA GLY A 96 16.49 -1.79 -2.87
C GLY A 96 15.41 -1.07 -2.05
N LEU A 97 14.33 -0.58 -2.67
CA LEU A 97 13.20 0.05 -1.99
C LEU A 97 12.06 -0.96 -1.82
N ALA A 98 11.63 -1.23 -0.60
CA ALA A 98 10.45 -2.05 -0.36
C ALA A 98 9.20 -1.37 -0.90
N ALA A 99 8.36 -2.13 -1.62
CA ALA A 99 7.10 -1.66 -2.18
C ALA A 99 5.89 -2.24 -1.42
N CYS A 100 4.77 -1.53 -1.47
CA CYS A 100 3.51 -1.93 -0.86
C CYS A 100 2.35 -1.81 -1.85
N ALA A 101 1.77 -2.93 -2.26
CA ALA A 101 0.57 -2.94 -3.08
C ALA A 101 -0.66 -2.59 -2.23
N LYS A 102 -1.49 -1.62 -2.66
CA LYS A 102 -2.62 -1.13 -1.87
C LYS A 102 -3.81 -0.73 -2.74
N HIS A 103 -5.03 -0.79 -2.21
CA HIS A 103 -5.49 -1.13 -0.86
C HIS A 103 -6.34 -2.41 -0.93
N PHE A 104 -5.80 -3.50 -0.45
CA PHE A 104 -6.43 -4.83 -0.51
C PHE A 104 -7.73 -4.89 0.31
N PRO A 105 -8.84 -5.51 -0.17
CA PRO A 105 -8.98 -6.29 -1.42
C PRO A 105 -9.36 -5.48 -2.65
N GLY A 106 -9.38 -4.17 -2.62
CA GLY A 106 -9.74 -3.23 -3.68
C GLY A 106 -10.64 -2.12 -3.16
N HIS A 107 -10.23 -0.87 -3.36
CA HIS A 107 -10.94 0.35 -2.93
C HIS A 107 -11.47 1.17 -4.12
N GLY A 108 -11.29 0.67 -5.36
CA GLY A 108 -11.54 1.44 -6.58
C GLY A 108 -13.01 1.66 -6.92
N ASP A 109 -13.93 0.86 -6.35
CA ASP A 109 -15.38 0.96 -6.63
C ASP A 109 -16.19 1.53 -5.46
N THR A 110 -15.54 2.11 -4.45
CA THR A 110 -16.24 2.70 -3.30
C THR A 110 -16.83 4.06 -3.64
N THR A 111 -17.95 4.40 -2.97
CA THR A 111 -18.65 5.69 -3.11
C THR A 111 -18.38 6.63 -1.93
N VAL A 112 -17.71 6.13 -0.88
CA VAL A 112 -17.42 6.86 0.36
C VAL A 112 -15.92 6.80 0.62
N ASP A 113 -15.38 7.90 1.13
CA ASP A 113 -14.00 8.00 1.57
C ASP A 113 -13.83 7.37 2.96
N SER A 114 -12.92 6.41 3.09
CA SER A 114 -12.58 5.76 4.36
C SER A 114 -11.98 6.70 5.42
N HIS A 115 -11.55 7.90 5.03
CA HIS A 115 -11.21 8.97 5.97
C HIS A 115 -12.44 9.60 6.65
N HIS A 116 -13.63 9.37 6.12
CA HIS A 116 -14.87 9.98 6.60
C HIS A 116 -15.86 8.97 7.17
N ASP A 117 -15.99 7.79 6.57
CA ASP A 117 -16.88 6.72 7.04
C ASP A 117 -16.37 5.36 6.54
N LEU A 118 -17.01 4.25 6.93
CA LEU A 118 -16.69 2.90 6.50
C LEU A 118 -17.29 2.61 5.12
N PRO A 119 -16.48 2.55 4.04
CA PRO A 119 -16.96 2.22 2.71
C PRO A 119 -17.39 0.75 2.63
N VAL A 120 -18.34 0.46 1.76
CA VAL A 120 -18.83 -0.89 1.49
C VAL A 120 -18.61 -1.25 0.02
N VAL A 121 -18.01 -2.41 -0.23
CA VAL A 121 -17.89 -3.02 -1.57
C VAL A 121 -18.81 -4.24 -1.62
N ALA A 122 -20.03 -4.05 -2.14
CA ALA A 122 -21.08 -5.06 -2.18
C ALA A 122 -21.03 -5.93 -3.44
N HIS A 123 -19.84 -6.44 -3.78
CA HIS A 123 -19.65 -7.30 -4.94
C HIS A 123 -19.65 -8.77 -4.56
N VAL A 124 -20.24 -9.59 -5.48
CA VAL A 124 -20.18 -11.04 -5.37
C VAL A 124 -18.77 -11.56 -5.63
N ARG A 125 -18.46 -12.74 -5.12
CA ARG A 125 -17.13 -13.35 -5.18
C ARG A 125 -16.52 -13.38 -6.59
N SER A 126 -17.30 -13.73 -7.61
CA SER A 126 -16.82 -13.78 -8.99
C SER A 126 -16.32 -12.41 -9.47
N ARG A 127 -17.04 -11.34 -9.16
CA ARG A 127 -16.63 -9.97 -9.52
C ARG A 127 -15.32 -9.60 -8.81
N LEU A 128 -15.20 -9.88 -7.50
CA LEU A 128 -13.96 -9.62 -6.76
C LEU A 128 -12.77 -10.35 -7.39
N GLU A 129 -12.94 -11.62 -7.78
CA GLU A 129 -11.89 -12.42 -8.42
C GLU A 129 -11.50 -11.90 -9.81
N ASP A 130 -12.47 -11.43 -10.58
CA ASP A 130 -12.26 -11.00 -11.96
C ASP A 130 -11.72 -9.58 -12.09
N VAL A 131 -11.93 -8.73 -11.10
CA VAL A 131 -11.58 -7.31 -11.15
C VAL A 131 -10.66 -6.93 -9.99
N GLU A 132 -11.17 -6.84 -8.78
CA GLU A 132 -10.48 -6.23 -7.64
C GLU A 132 -9.21 -7.01 -7.23
N LEU A 133 -9.25 -8.34 -7.26
CA LEU A 133 -8.15 -9.21 -6.82
C LEU A 133 -7.09 -9.49 -7.90
N ARG A 134 -7.39 -9.25 -9.19
CA ARG A 134 -6.44 -9.52 -10.28
C ARG A 134 -5.13 -8.76 -10.15
N PRO A 135 -5.12 -7.42 -9.91
CA PRO A 135 -3.87 -6.68 -9.72
C PRO A 135 -3.05 -7.18 -8.54
N PHE A 136 -3.69 -7.55 -7.43
CA PHE A 136 -2.98 -8.10 -6.27
C PHE A 136 -2.37 -9.48 -6.55
N ARG A 137 -3.04 -10.32 -7.36
CA ARG A 137 -2.43 -11.58 -7.84
C ARG A 137 -1.17 -11.33 -8.67
N ALA A 138 -1.21 -10.32 -9.55
CA ALA A 138 -0.05 -9.91 -10.34
C ALA A 138 1.08 -9.38 -9.44
N ALA A 139 0.76 -8.56 -8.44
CA ALA A 139 1.74 -8.06 -7.47
C ALA A 139 2.37 -9.21 -6.65
N ILE A 140 1.58 -10.19 -6.20
CA ILE A 140 2.07 -11.38 -5.48
C ILE A 140 2.98 -12.22 -6.37
N ALA A 141 2.58 -12.49 -7.60
CA ALA A 141 3.41 -13.21 -8.58
C ALA A 141 4.71 -12.45 -8.90
N GLY A 142 4.67 -11.11 -8.89
CA GLY A 142 5.83 -10.23 -9.01
C GLY A 142 6.72 -10.14 -7.77
N GLY A 143 6.35 -10.82 -6.67
CA GLY A 143 7.16 -10.88 -5.45
C GLY A 143 7.07 -9.61 -4.60
N VAL A 144 5.92 -8.94 -4.54
CA VAL A 144 5.73 -7.73 -3.71
C VAL A 144 6.07 -8.00 -2.25
N ALA A 145 6.84 -7.11 -1.64
CA ALA A 145 7.32 -7.23 -0.26
C ALA A 145 6.19 -7.06 0.78
N SER A 146 5.23 -6.18 0.49
CA SER A 146 4.11 -5.94 1.39
C SER A 146 2.81 -5.63 0.65
N ILE A 147 1.69 -5.89 1.33
CA ILE A 147 0.34 -5.52 0.88
C ILE A 147 -0.37 -4.79 2.01
N MET A 148 -0.96 -3.63 1.70
CA MET A 148 -1.75 -2.86 2.65
C MET A 148 -3.23 -3.21 2.52
N THR A 149 -3.88 -3.46 3.66
CA THR A 149 -5.32 -3.74 3.73
C THR A 149 -6.11 -2.46 3.93
N ALA A 150 -7.21 -2.32 3.17
CA ALA A 150 -8.13 -1.20 3.29
C ALA A 150 -9.05 -1.30 4.51
N HIS A 151 -9.52 -0.15 4.99
CA HIS A 151 -10.67 -0.07 5.89
C HIS A 151 -11.98 -0.05 5.07
N VAL A 152 -12.28 -1.17 4.43
CA VAL A 152 -13.44 -1.36 3.57
C VAL A 152 -14.19 -2.61 3.99
N LEU A 153 -15.51 -2.50 4.17
CA LEU A 153 -16.37 -3.65 4.43
C LEU A 153 -16.69 -4.35 3.09
N VAL A 154 -16.44 -5.65 3.04
CA VAL A 154 -16.76 -6.50 1.89
C VAL A 154 -17.63 -7.64 2.39
N PRO A 155 -18.97 -7.50 2.37
CA PRO A 155 -19.88 -8.47 2.99
C PRO A 155 -19.74 -9.91 2.46
N GLU A 156 -19.33 -10.07 1.21
CA GLU A 156 -19.02 -11.38 0.61
C GLU A 156 -17.84 -12.11 1.29
N LEU A 157 -16.96 -11.37 1.97
CA LEU A 157 -15.80 -11.91 2.66
C LEU A 157 -16.02 -11.93 4.18
N ASP A 158 -16.63 -10.87 4.72
CA ASP A 158 -16.94 -10.69 6.13
C ASP A 158 -18.08 -9.66 6.26
N GLU A 159 -19.18 -10.05 6.88
CA GLU A 159 -20.38 -9.19 7.02
C GLU A 159 -20.23 -8.12 8.12
N GLU A 160 -19.27 -8.30 9.05
CA GLU A 160 -19.17 -7.49 10.26
C GLU A 160 -17.94 -6.60 10.30
N LEU A 161 -16.79 -7.10 9.80
CA LEU A 161 -15.50 -6.45 9.98
C LEU A 161 -14.91 -5.96 8.66
N PRO A 162 -14.32 -4.75 8.63
CA PRO A 162 -13.59 -4.27 7.48
C PRO A 162 -12.37 -5.16 7.19
N ALA A 163 -11.91 -5.17 5.95
CA ALA A 163 -10.85 -6.04 5.46
C ALA A 163 -9.59 -6.02 6.34
N SER A 164 -9.22 -4.86 6.88
CA SER A 164 -8.07 -4.69 7.78
C SER A 164 -8.19 -5.42 9.13
N MET A 165 -9.39 -5.80 9.54
CA MET A 165 -9.66 -6.52 10.80
C MET A 165 -10.29 -7.90 10.59
N SER A 166 -10.54 -8.27 9.32
CA SER A 166 -11.22 -9.51 8.93
C SER A 166 -10.23 -10.66 8.76
N ARG A 167 -10.34 -11.68 9.62
CA ARG A 167 -9.56 -12.91 9.48
C ARG A 167 -9.88 -13.68 8.19
N PRO A 168 -11.16 -13.83 7.76
CA PRO A 168 -11.48 -14.40 6.45
C PRO A 168 -10.76 -13.68 5.30
N THR A 169 -10.65 -12.35 5.34
CA THR A 169 -10.00 -11.55 4.31
C THR A 169 -8.48 -11.65 4.37
N VAL A 170 -7.87 -11.39 5.53
CA VAL A 170 -6.40 -11.34 5.63
C VAL A 170 -5.79 -12.74 5.63
N THR A 171 -6.23 -13.61 6.53
CA THR A 171 -5.68 -14.95 6.62
C THR A 171 -6.26 -15.85 5.54
N GLY A 172 -7.58 -15.96 5.44
CA GLY A 172 -8.25 -16.89 4.53
C GLY A 172 -7.99 -16.56 3.06
N LEU A 173 -8.31 -15.35 2.64
CA LEU A 173 -8.16 -14.96 1.24
C LEU A 173 -6.72 -14.62 0.88
N LEU A 174 -6.11 -13.61 1.53
CA LEU A 174 -4.79 -13.11 1.09
C LEU A 174 -3.67 -14.10 1.35
N ARG A 175 -3.58 -14.69 2.56
CA ARG A 175 -2.48 -15.58 2.88
C ARG A 175 -2.67 -17.01 2.37
N GLU A 176 -3.85 -17.61 2.60
CA GLU A 176 -4.08 -19.01 2.30
C GLU A 176 -4.48 -19.22 0.83
N ALA A 177 -5.53 -18.55 0.35
CA ALA A 177 -6.03 -18.75 -1.00
C ALA A 177 -5.14 -18.09 -2.08
N MET A 178 -4.64 -16.87 -1.85
CA MET A 178 -3.76 -16.17 -2.80
C MET A 178 -2.27 -16.45 -2.57
N GLY A 179 -1.90 -17.09 -1.47
CA GLY A 179 -0.53 -17.54 -1.19
C GLY A 179 0.46 -16.44 -0.79
N PHE A 180 -0.01 -15.26 -0.35
CA PHE A 180 0.88 -14.16 0.03
C PHE A 180 1.72 -14.48 1.27
N ARG A 181 3.04 -14.30 1.18
CA ARG A 181 4.02 -14.63 2.23
C ARG A 181 4.77 -13.42 2.79
N GLY A 182 4.53 -12.23 2.21
CA GLY A 182 5.14 -10.97 2.64
C GLY A 182 4.46 -10.35 3.86
N VAL A 183 4.80 -9.10 4.12
CA VAL A 183 4.26 -8.32 5.24
C VAL A 183 2.89 -7.75 4.88
N VAL A 184 1.89 -7.98 5.73
CA VAL A 184 0.59 -7.31 5.64
C VAL A 184 0.62 -6.08 6.54
N VAL A 185 0.29 -4.94 5.95
CA VAL A 185 0.20 -3.64 6.63
C VAL A 185 -1.29 -3.26 6.71
N ALA A 186 -1.80 -2.79 7.83
CA ALA A 186 -3.09 -2.11 7.85
C ALA A 186 -2.95 -0.70 7.26
N ASP A 187 -4.05 -0.13 6.75
CA ASP A 187 -4.11 1.33 6.59
C ASP A 187 -4.11 2.01 7.95
N ASP A 188 -3.95 3.33 8.02
CA ASP A 188 -3.82 4.06 9.28
C ASP A 188 -5.06 3.87 10.17
N LEU A 189 -4.86 3.28 11.35
CA LEU A 189 -5.96 3.01 12.29
C LEU A 189 -6.61 4.26 12.86
N GLU A 190 -6.03 5.46 12.65
CA GLU A 190 -6.66 6.73 13.03
C GLU A 190 -7.74 7.18 12.03
N MET A 191 -7.90 6.48 10.89
CA MET A 191 -8.96 6.76 9.93
C MET A 191 -10.33 6.52 10.53
N LYS A 192 -11.29 7.45 10.28
CA LYS A 192 -12.62 7.43 10.91
C LYS A 192 -13.42 6.17 10.62
N ALA A 193 -13.19 5.52 9.49
CA ALA A 193 -13.78 4.23 9.14
C ALA A 193 -13.71 3.20 10.27
N VAL A 194 -12.65 3.24 11.08
CA VAL A 194 -12.43 2.33 12.22
C VAL A 194 -12.32 3.06 13.55
N ALA A 195 -11.65 4.21 13.63
CA ALA A 195 -11.40 4.93 14.86
C ALA A 195 -12.67 5.47 15.55
N GLU A 196 -13.73 5.79 14.80
CA GLU A 196 -15.01 6.24 15.37
C GLU A 196 -15.93 5.09 15.78
N ARG A 197 -15.59 3.84 15.41
CA ARG A 197 -16.44 2.66 15.64
C ARG A 197 -15.95 1.76 16.77
N TRP A 198 -14.63 1.72 16.98
CA TRP A 198 -14.01 0.85 17.99
C TRP A 198 -12.88 1.57 18.73
N PRO A 199 -12.65 1.25 20.03
CA PRO A 199 -11.46 1.69 20.75
C PRO A 199 -10.18 1.25 20.03
N MET A 200 -9.13 2.07 20.06
CA MET A 200 -7.88 1.81 19.33
C MET A 200 -7.24 0.47 19.69
N GLY A 201 -7.20 0.14 20.98
CA GLY A 201 -6.69 -1.15 21.44
C GLY A 201 -7.46 -2.35 20.86
N GLU A 202 -8.78 -2.22 20.71
CA GLU A 202 -9.60 -3.28 20.08
C GLU A 202 -9.31 -3.41 18.58
N VAL A 203 -9.20 -2.29 17.86
CA VAL A 203 -8.84 -2.28 16.43
C VAL A 203 -7.49 -2.96 16.21
N ALA A 204 -6.48 -2.59 17.00
CA ALA A 204 -5.13 -3.17 16.90
C ALA A 204 -5.13 -4.69 17.16
N VAL A 205 -5.85 -5.14 18.19
CA VAL A 205 -5.95 -6.58 18.52
C VAL A 205 -6.69 -7.35 17.43
N ARG A 206 -7.79 -6.81 16.88
CA ARG A 206 -8.53 -7.42 15.76
C ARG A 206 -7.66 -7.52 14.51
N ALA A 207 -6.96 -6.44 14.14
CA ALA A 207 -6.06 -6.43 12.99
C ALA A 207 -4.94 -7.48 13.13
N ALA A 208 -4.26 -7.53 14.28
CA ALA A 208 -3.22 -8.53 14.55
C ALA A 208 -3.79 -9.96 14.53
N SER A 209 -4.98 -10.19 15.12
CA SER A 209 -5.67 -11.49 15.12
C SER A 209 -6.10 -11.91 13.71
N ALA A 210 -6.42 -10.97 12.84
CA ALA A 210 -6.72 -11.22 11.44
C ALA A 210 -5.49 -11.66 10.64
N GLY A 211 -4.26 -11.34 11.10
CA GLY A 211 -3.00 -11.70 10.45
C GLY A 211 -2.24 -10.52 9.84
N VAL A 212 -2.60 -9.28 10.22
CA VAL A 212 -1.85 -8.06 9.91
C VAL A 212 -0.55 -8.06 10.71
N ASP A 213 0.55 -7.62 10.10
CA ASP A 213 1.90 -7.61 10.68
C ASP A 213 2.33 -6.22 11.15
N LEU A 214 2.04 -5.19 10.37
CA LEU A 214 2.35 -3.79 10.69
C LEU A 214 1.05 -3.00 10.84
N ILE A 215 0.96 -2.28 11.94
CA ILE A 215 -0.22 -1.54 12.36
C ILE A 215 0.15 -0.07 12.49
N PRO A 216 -0.07 0.76 11.44
CA PRO A 216 0.19 2.19 11.49
C PRO A 216 -0.79 2.91 12.40
N ILE A 217 -0.26 3.80 13.24
CA ILE A 217 -0.97 4.83 14.02
C ILE A 217 -0.11 6.08 13.87
N CYS A 218 -0.50 6.99 12.98
CA CYS A 218 0.46 7.92 12.39
C CYS A 218 0.67 9.22 13.18
N SER A 219 -0.33 9.66 13.97
CA SER A 219 -0.32 11.01 14.56
C SER A 219 -0.31 11.00 16.09
N ARG A 220 -1.12 10.17 16.73
CA ARG A 220 -1.40 10.20 18.15
C ARG A 220 -0.59 9.21 18.96
N HIS A 221 0.40 9.70 19.70
CA HIS A 221 1.27 8.86 20.53
C HIS A 221 0.51 8.11 21.66
N ASP A 222 -0.51 8.72 22.25
CA ASP A 222 -1.36 8.08 23.25
C ASP A 222 -2.09 6.85 22.67
N LEU A 223 -2.57 6.91 21.44
CA LEU A 223 -3.19 5.77 20.77
C LEU A 223 -2.16 4.68 20.40
N GLN A 224 -0.92 5.06 20.10
CA GLN A 224 0.17 4.10 19.90
C GLN A 224 0.44 3.28 21.17
N VAL A 225 0.46 3.96 22.32
CA VAL A 225 0.64 3.31 23.64
C VAL A 225 -0.54 2.40 23.95
N GLU A 226 -1.79 2.89 23.80
CA GLU A 226 -3.01 2.08 24.00
C GLU A 226 -2.99 0.81 23.16
N ALA A 227 -2.67 0.93 21.87
CA ALA A 227 -2.62 -0.22 20.96
C ALA A 227 -1.53 -1.23 21.38
N ALA A 228 -0.34 -0.73 21.75
CA ALA A 228 0.78 -1.58 22.18
C ALA A 228 0.44 -2.35 23.46
N GLU A 229 -0.15 -1.70 24.48
CA GLU A 229 -0.58 -2.32 25.72
C GLU A 229 -1.68 -3.36 25.46
N ALA A 230 -2.66 -3.03 24.61
CA ALA A 230 -3.73 -3.96 24.24
C ALA A 230 -3.19 -5.22 23.54
N LEU A 231 -2.19 -5.08 22.66
CA LEU A 231 -1.53 -6.21 22.00
C LEU A 231 -0.76 -7.10 23.01
N VAL A 232 -0.04 -6.50 23.96
CA VAL A 232 0.64 -7.25 25.03
C VAL A 232 -0.35 -8.08 25.83
N HIS A 233 -1.42 -7.45 26.33
CA HIS A 233 -2.47 -8.17 27.07
C HIS A 233 -3.16 -9.23 26.21
N ALA A 234 -3.37 -8.99 24.92
CA ALA A 234 -3.99 -9.98 24.04
C ALA A 234 -3.11 -11.23 23.85
N VAL A 235 -1.78 -11.10 23.94
CA VAL A 235 -0.85 -12.24 23.93
C VAL A 235 -0.82 -12.93 25.29
N GLU A 236 -0.79 -12.19 26.40
CA GLU A 236 -0.84 -12.73 27.76
C GLU A 236 -2.11 -13.52 28.03
N ASP A 237 -3.27 -13.02 27.53
CA ASP A 237 -4.59 -13.66 27.64
C ASP A 237 -4.83 -14.76 26.57
N GLU A 238 -3.82 -15.12 25.78
CA GLU A 238 -3.88 -16.12 24.71
C GLU A 238 -4.90 -15.81 23.59
N ARG A 239 -5.40 -14.57 23.49
CA ARG A 239 -6.27 -14.13 22.38
C ARG A 239 -5.49 -14.05 21.06
N ILE A 240 -4.19 -13.73 21.13
CA ILE A 240 -3.23 -13.86 20.03
C ILE A 240 -2.21 -14.91 20.45
N SER A 241 -2.11 -16.00 19.69
CA SER A 241 -1.15 -17.05 20.02
C SER A 241 0.29 -16.58 19.82
N TRP A 242 1.20 -17.03 20.68
CA TRP A 242 2.64 -16.76 20.54
C TRP A 242 3.18 -17.15 19.16
N LYS A 243 2.71 -18.27 18.62
CA LYS A 243 3.08 -18.74 17.28
C LYS A 243 2.68 -17.75 16.16
N ALA A 244 1.51 -17.12 16.29
CA ALA A 244 1.07 -16.09 15.33
C ALA A 244 1.97 -14.86 15.42
N MET A 245 2.31 -14.42 16.64
CA MET A 245 3.23 -13.31 16.89
C MET A 245 4.63 -13.59 16.32
N GLU A 246 5.22 -14.75 16.61
CA GLU A 246 6.52 -15.15 16.05
C GLU A 246 6.52 -15.18 14.51
N SER A 247 5.44 -15.68 13.93
CA SER A 247 5.29 -15.72 12.47
C SER A 247 5.25 -14.31 11.87
N SER A 248 4.53 -13.38 12.51
CA SER A 248 4.48 -11.97 12.12
C SER A 248 5.85 -11.30 12.23
N LEU A 249 6.50 -11.42 13.38
CA LEU A 249 7.85 -10.88 13.61
C LEU A 249 8.88 -11.45 12.60
N SER A 250 8.75 -12.73 12.23
CA SER A 250 9.61 -13.34 11.21
C SER A 250 9.43 -12.70 9.84
N ARG A 251 8.19 -12.37 9.43
CA ARG A 251 7.94 -11.66 8.17
C ARG A 251 8.51 -10.24 8.18
N ILE A 252 8.29 -9.50 9.27
CA ILE A 252 8.85 -8.15 9.45
C ILE A 252 10.38 -8.19 9.41
N ARG A 253 11.01 -9.17 10.09
CA ARG A 253 12.46 -9.34 10.08
C ARG A 253 13.00 -9.56 8.68
N ARG A 254 12.40 -10.49 7.90
CA ARG A 254 12.80 -10.72 6.52
C ARG A 254 12.68 -9.47 5.64
N LEU A 255 11.62 -8.68 5.80
CA LEU A 255 11.49 -7.41 5.08
C LEU A 255 12.61 -6.44 5.45
N LYS A 256 12.92 -6.30 6.75
CA LYS A 256 14.02 -5.45 7.22
C LYS A 256 15.39 -5.93 6.72
N GLU A 257 15.63 -7.23 6.72
CA GLU A 257 16.88 -7.83 6.21
C GLU A 257 17.04 -7.60 4.70
N ALA A 258 15.95 -7.65 3.94
CA ALA A 258 15.99 -7.47 2.50
C ALA A 258 16.17 -6.00 2.06
N PHE A 259 15.59 -5.03 2.79
CA PHE A 259 15.47 -3.66 2.30
C PHE A 259 16.02 -2.59 3.26
N VAL A 260 16.25 -2.92 4.53
CA VAL A 260 16.60 -1.90 5.54
C VAL A 260 17.98 -2.16 6.14
N LEU A 261 18.36 -3.41 6.33
CA LEU A 261 19.58 -3.76 7.05
C LEU A 261 20.76 -4.12 6.13
N PRO A 262 21.99 -3.71 6.47
CA PRO A 262 22.30 -2.77 7.54
C PRO A 262 21.85 -1.36 7.19
N TYR A 263 21.11 -0.71 8.09
CA TYR A 263 20.71 0.68 7.87
C TYR A 263 21.94 1.58 7.81
N ARG A 264 21.93 2.50 6.85
CA ARG A 264 22.95 3.52 6.70
C ARG A 264 22.28 4.89 6.73
N ASP A 265 22.85 5.80 7.51
CA ASP A 265 22.39 7.18 7.54
C ASP A 265 22.52 7.80 6.12
N PRO A 266 21.52 8.56 5.67
CA PRO A 266 21.59 9.21 4.37
C PRO A 266 22.72 10.24 4.32
N ASP A 267 23.47 10.27 3.22
CA ASP A 267 24.43 11.33 2.95
C ASP A 267 23.71 12.56 2.38
N PRO A 268 23.71 13.72 3.09
CA PRO A 268 23.06 14.93 2.60
C PRO A 268 23.58 15.44 1.25
N ARG A 269 24.82 15.10 0.86
CA ARG A 269 25.40 15.46 -0.43
C ARG A 269 24.77 14.60 -1.54
N GLN A 270 24.65 13.30 -1.28
CA GLN A 270 24.00 12.37 -2.21
C GLN A 270 22.51 12.73 -2.35
N ALA A 271 21.82 12.99 -1.24
CA ALA A 271 20.42 13.41 -1.26
C ALA A 271 20.21 14.67 -2.13
N ARG A 272 21.08 15.67 -1.99
CA ARG A 272 21.03 16.87 -2.83
C ARG A 272 21.33 16.61 -4.31
N ALA A 273 22.19 15.65 -4.61
CA ALA A 273 22.54 15.31 -6.00
C ALA A 273 21.42 14.53 -6.70
N GLU A 274 20.66 13.72 -5.95
CA GLU A 274 19.53 12.96 -6.50
C GLU A 274 18.23 13.77 -6.58
N ALA A 275 18.09 14.83 -5.76
CA ALA A 275 16.88 15.64 -5.71
C ALA A 275 16.60 16.32 -7.06
N GLY A 276 15.54 15.92 -7.74
CA GLY A 276 15.11 16.51 -9.01
C GLY A 276 16.18 16.39 -10.11
N GLY A 277 16.85 15.26 -10.19
CA GLY A 277 17.83 14.97 -11.25
C GLY A 277 17.21 15.10 -12.64
N SER A 278 18.00 15.55 -13.64
CA SER A 278 17.49 15.79 -14.99
C SER A 278 16.79 14.57 -15.60
N GLU A 279 17.33 13.38 -15.39
CA GLU A 279 16.74 12.12 -15.86
C GLU A 279 15.34 11.88 -15.30
N GLN A 280 15.13 12.14 -13.97
CA GLN A 280 13.84 11.99 -13.32
C GLN A 280 12.84 13.05 -13.79
N LEU A 281 13.28 14.31 -13.94
CA LEU A 281 12.43 15.39 -14.42
C LEU A 281 11.99 15.16 -15.89
N GLU A 282 12.92 14.76 -16.76
CA GLU A 282 12.62 14.41 -18.15
C GLU A 282 11.65 13.24 -18.25
N LEU A 283 11.84 12.20 -17.41
CA LEU A 283 10.93 11.06 -17.35
C LEU A 283 9.54 11.45 -16.85
N ALA A 284 9.46 12.27 -15.81
CA ALA A 284 8.18 12.77 -15.29
C ALA A 284 7.43 13.57 -16.36
N GLN A 285 8.15 14.41 -17.10
CA GLN A 285 7.60 15.16 -18.24
C GLN A 285 7.14 14.21 -19.37
N GLU A 286 7.97 13.24 -19.78
CA GLU A 286 7.60 12.21 -20.77
C GLU A 286 6.29 11.51 -20.41
N ILE A 287 6.15 11.08 -19.14
CA ILE A 287 4.94 10.40 -18.67
C ILE A 287 3.74 11.34 -18.73
N ALA A 288 3.89 12.59 -18.28
CA ALA A 288 2.81 13.57 -18.28
C ALA A 288 2.33 13.87 -19.72
N GLU A 289 3.25 14.14 -20.66
CA GLU A 289 2.92 14.41 -22.05
C GLU A 289 2.23 13.23 -22.73
N ARG A 290 2.77 12.01 -22.60
CA ARG A 290 2.21 10.80 -23.20
C ARG A 290 0.92 10.35 -22.53
N GLY A 291 0.75 10.65 -21.24
CA GLY A 291 -0.46 10.34 -20.47
C GLY A 291 -1.60 11.35 -20.66
N GLY A 292 -1.41 12.38 -21.50
CA GLY A 292 -2.42 13.41 -21.80
C GLY A 292 -2.68 14.39 -20.66
N GLY A 293 -1.72 14.56 -19.75
CA GLY A 293 -1.73 15.56 -18.68
C GLY A 293 -0.87 16.78 -19.04
N VAL A 294 -1.25 17.95 -18.54
CA VAL A 294 -0.36 19.13 -18.58
C VAL A 294 0.74 18.90 -17.55
N PRO A 295 2.03 19.15 -17.83
CA PRO A 295 3.09 19.12 -16.82
C PRO A 295 2.71 20.05 -15.66
N ALA A 296 2.93 19.58 -14.42
CA ALA A 296 2.65 20.33 -13.20
C ALA A 296 3.58 21.55 -13.04
#